data_a9aeff20b41f0a949ffc5e79312e8661
#
_entry.id   a9aeff20b41f0a949ffc5e79312e8661
#
_cell.length_a   1.000
_cell.length_b   1.000
_cell.length_c   1.000
_cell.angle_alpha   90.00
_cell.angle_beta   90.00
_cell.angle_gamma   90.00
#
_symmetry.space_group_name_H-M   'P 1'
#
loop_
_entity.id
_entity.type
_entity.pdbx_description
1 polymer ?
#
loop_
_entity_poly.entity_id
_entity_poly.type
_entity_poly.pdbx_seq_one_letter_code
_entity_poly.pdbx_strand_id
1 'polypeptide(L)'
;LSWIRSDDRYSKESLTGDLEKLRSFYMDRGYADFRVESTQVAISPNKKDMFVTITIHEGERYNLSDIKLVGNNVIPDEDLERLIISKTGDMFNLQTLTNTSEMMSFRLGEEGYANAEIEPVPELDYETKEVSVTFYIDPGSRMYVRRINFNGINEVDDEVFRREIRQTEGAYVSNILIDRSKIRLQRLPFIEEVEVENNPVAGSPD
;
A
#
# COMPACT_ATOMS: atom_id res chain seq x y z
N LEU A 1 -5.01 34.95 -20.22
CA LEU A 1 -6.29 35.02 -19.48
C LEU A 1 -6.54 33.67 -18.83
N SER A 2 -5.86 33.40 -17.71
CA SER A 2 -6.02 32.19 -16.91
C SER A 2 -7.04 32.48 -15.79
N TRP A 3 -8.30 32.20 -16.07
CA TRP A 3 -9.36 32.14 -15.08
C TRP A 3 -9.76 30.68 -14.85
N ILE A 4 -8.81 29.86 -14.41
CA ILE A 4 -9.13 28.53 -13.84
C ILE A 4 -9.10 28.76 -12.34
N ARG A 5 -10.29 28.82 -11.74
CA ARG A 5 -10.45 28.91 -10.29
C ARG A 5 -9.92 27.62 -9.64
N SER A 6 -9.30 27.78 -8.51
CA SER A 6 -8.84 26.72 -7.58
C SER A 6 -9.94 25.67 -7.28
N ASP A 7 -11.22 26.07 -7.35
CA ASP A 7 -12.39 25.21 -7.11
C ASP A 7 -12.57 24.08 -8.13
N ASP A 8 -12.25 24.35 -9.44
CA ASP A 8 -12.40 23.32 -10.50
C ASP A 8 -11.36 22.19 -10.34
N ARG A 9 -10.20 22.49 -9.80
CA ARG A 9 -9.14 21.52 -9.58
C ARG A 9 -9.45 20.63 -8.36
N TYR A 10 -9.98 21.23 -7.31
CA TYR A 10 -10.41 20.52 -6.10
C TYR A 10 -11.58 19.60 -6.39
N SER A 11 -12.55 20.03 -7.17
CA SER A 11 -13.73 19.22 -7.52
C SER A 11 -13.35 17.99 -8.36
N LYS A 12 -12.34 18.08 -9.23
CA LYS A 12 -11.89 16.96 -10.08
C LYS A 12 -11.12 15.91 -9.26
N GLU A 13 -10.25 16.33 -8.37
CA GLU A 13 -9.53 15.44 -7.45
C GLU A 13 -10.49 14.76 -6.46
N SER A 14 -11.46 15.52 -5.93
CA SER A 14 -12.51 15.00 -5.06
C SER A 14 -13.37 13.96 -5.77
N LEU A 15 -13.78 14.23 -7.03
CA LEU A 15 -14.56 13.30 -7.82
C LEU A 15 -13.81 11.98 -8.06
N THR A 16 -12.52 12.05 -8.39
CA THR A 16 -11.69 10.85 -8.56
C THR A 16 -11.66 10.01 -7.27
N GLY A 17 -11.45 10.66 -6.12
CA GLY A 17 -11.47 9.98 -4.83
C GLY A 17 -12.83 9.35 -4.49
N ASP A 18 -13.93 10.01 -4.88
CA ASP A 18 -15.27 9.47 -4.65
C ASP A 18 -15.60 8.29 -5.58
N LEU A 19 -15.09 8.31 -6.83
CA LEU A 19 -15.19 7.16 -7.74
C LEU A 19 -14.39 5.95 -7.23
N GLU A 20 -13.20 6.15 -6.68
CA GLU A 20 -12.42 5.08 -6.04
C GLU A 20 -13.12 4.52 -4.80
N LYS A 21 -13.72 5.37 -3.97
CA LYS A 21 -14.54 4.90 -2.82
C LYS A 21 -15.73 4.07 -3.28
N LEU A 22 -16.41 4.51 -4.36
CA LEU A 22 -17.53 3.77 -4.93
C LEU A 22 -17.08 2.40 -5.44
N ARG A 23 -15.95 2.34 -6.15
CA ARG A 23 -15.34 1.08 -6.61
C ARG A 23 -15.03 0.16 -5.43
N SER A 24 -14.31 0.65 -4.42
CA SER A 24 -14.00 -0.12 -3.23
C SER A 24 -15.26 -0.63 -2.54
N PHE A 25 -16.30 0.22 -2.42
CA PHE A 25 -17.56 -0.17 -1.81
C PHE A 25 -18.19 -1.41 -2.45
N TYR A 26 -18.19 -1.48 -3.78
CA TYR A 26 -18.75 -2.63 -4.51
C TYR A 26 -17.80 -3.83 -4.47
N MET A 27 -16.52 -3.62 -4.73
CA MET A 27 -15.53 -4.70 -4.79
C MET A 27 -15.31 -5.37 -3.43
N ASP A 28 -15.48 -4.64 -2.32
CA ASP A 28 -15.43 -5.20 -0.96
C ASP A 28 -16.68 -6.01 -0.60
N ARG A 29 -17.72 -5.99 -1.46
CA ARG A 29 -18.98 -6.70 -1.27
C ARG A 29 -19.23 -7.80 -2.28
N GLY A 30 -18.17 -8.23 -2.96
CA GLY A 30 -18.20 -9.35 -3.89
C GLY A 30 -18.40 -8.99 -5.36
N TYR A 31 -18.62 -7.73 -5.69
CA TYR A 31 -18.86 -7.30 -7.07
C TYR A 31 -17.54 -7.12 -7.83
N ALA A 32 -16.87 -8.22 -8.15
CA ALA A 32 -15.54 -8.20 -8.75
C ALA A 32 -15.51 -7.62 -10.18
N ASP A 33 -16.65 -7.65 -10.90
CA ASP A 33 -16.83 -7.05 -12.25
C ASP A 33 -17.37 -5.61 -12.20
N PHE A 34 -17.36 -4.97 -11.02
CA PHE A 34 -17.81 -3.58 -10.91
C PHE A 34 -16.90 -2.64 -11.73
N ARG A 35 -17.54 -1.79 -12.53
CA ARG A 35 -16.84 -0.74 -13.28
C ARG A 35 -17.68 0.51 -13.45
N VAL A 36 -17.02 1.64 -13.50
CA VAL A 36 -17.62 2.91 -13.90
C VAL A 36 -17.55 2.99 -15.44
N GLU A 37 -18.70 3.02 -16.10
CA GLU A 37 -18.79 3.09 -17.56
C GLU A 37 -18.62 4.51 -18.08
N SER A 38 -19.22 5.47 -17.39
CA SER A 38 -19.07 6.88 -17.76
C SER A 38 -19.30 7.81 -16.58
N THR A 39 -18.67 8.97 -16.63
CA THR A 39 -18.89 10.07 -15.71
C THR A 39 -19.14 11.34 -16.51
N GLN A 40 -20.30 11.95 -16.32
CA GLN A 40 -20.69 13.20 -16.96
C GLN A 40 -20.83 14.31 -15.93
N VAL A 41 -20.23 15.44 -16.22
CA VAL A 41 -20.31 16.63 -15.37
C VAL A 41 -21.00 17.73 -16.17
N ALA A 42 -22.11 18.23 -15.65
CA ALA A 42 -22.86 19.36 -16.21
C ALA A 42 -22.88 20.51 -15.20
N ILE A 43 -22.60 21.72 -15.68
CA ILE A 43 -22.65 22.94 -14.87
C ILE A 43 -23.91 23.69 -15.24
N SER A 44 -24.67 24.15 -14.23
CA SER A 44 -25.88 24.93 -14.44
C SER A 44 -25.55 26.28 -15.14
N PRO A 45 -26.50 26.85 -15.89
CA PRO A 45 -26.28 28.11 -16.62
C PRO A 45 -25.87 29.30 -15.72
N ASN A 46 -26.31 29.29 -14.45
CA ASN A 46 -25.96 30.28 -13.45
C ASN A 46 -24.57 30.02 -12.81
N LYS A 47 -23.88 28.92 -13.18
CA LYS A 47 -22.58 28.48 -12.66
C LYS A 47 -22.54 28.29 -11.13
N LYS A 48 -23.68 28.04 -10.50
CA LYS A 48 -23.75 27.85 -9.05
C LYS A 48 -23.83 26.39 -8.65
N ASP A 49 -24.35 25.55 -9.55
CA ASP A 49 -24.61 24.14 -9.27
C ASP A 49 -23.88 23.27 -10.29
N MET A 50 -23.37 22.17 -9.84
CA MET A 50 -22.74 21.13 -10.66
C MET A 50 -23.51 19.82 -10.47
N PHE A 51 -23.83 19.18 -11.58
CA PHE A 51 -24.48 17.88 -11.61
C PHE A 51 -23.48 16.84 -12.10
N VAL A 52 -23.28 15.79 -11.31
CA VAL A 52 -22.43 14.67 -11.69
C VAL A 52 -23.32 13.45 -11.89
N THR A 53 -23.28 12.90 -13.12
CA THR A 53 -23.98 11.66 -13.47
C THR A 53 -22.95 10.57 -13.68
N ILE A 54 -23.04 9.51 -12.90
CA ILE A 54 -22.14 8.36 -12.96
C ILE A 54 -22.96 7.15 -13.45
N THR A 55 -22.54 6.59 -14.59
CA THR A 55 -23.11 5.33 -15.09
C THR A 55 -22.20 4.21 -14.66
N ILE A 56 -22.78 3.21 -14.00
CA ILE A 56 -22.04 2.07 -13.47
C ILE A 56 -22.55 0.76 -14.05
N HIS A 57 -21.66 -0.19 -14.17
CA HIS A 57 -21.97 -1.61 -14.28
C HIS A 57 -21.69 -2.24 -12.91
N GLU A 58 -22.73 -2.69 -12.23
CA GLU A 58 -22.61 -3.28 -10.91
C GLU A 58 -22.02 -4.69 -10.98
N GLY A 59 -22.46 -5.47 -11.99
CA GLY A 59 -22.10 -6.86 -12.13
C GLY A 59 -22.83 -7.78 -11.15
N GLU A 60 -22.28 -8.98 -10.96
CA GLU A 60 -22.78 -9.97 -10.00
C GLU A 60 -21.77 -10.19 -8.89
N ARG A 61 -22.18 -10.92 -7.85
CA ARG A 61 -21.26 -11.30 -6.75
C ARG A 61 -20.49 -12.55 -7.13
N TYR A 62 -19.21 -12.54 -6.79
CA TYR A 62 -18.26 -13.61 -7.03
C TYR A 62 -17.74 -14.19 -5.71
N ASN A 63 -17.47 -15.50 -5.73
CA ASN A 63 -16.79 -16.19 -4.64
C ASN A 63 -15.38 -16.58 -5.09
N LEU A 64 -14.46 -16.67 -4.14
CA LEU A 64 -13.09 -17.11 -4.40
C LEU A 64 -13.05 -18.61 -4.70
N SER A 65 -12.52 -18.99 -5.87
CA SER A 65 -12.33 -20.40 -6.26
C SER A 65 -10.94 -20.91 -5.91
N ASP A 66 -9.92 -20.06 -6.12
CA ASP A 66 -8.53 -20.45 -5.91
C ASP A 66 -7.67 -19.23 -5.55
N ILE A 67 -6.59 -19.47 -4.81
CA ILE A 67 -5.61 -18.43 -4.46
C ILE A 67 -4.22 -19.00 -4.71
N LYS A 68 -3.43 -18.31 -5.53
CA LYS A 68 -2.07 -18.71 -5.94
C LYS A 68 -1.05 -17.66 -5.58
N LEU A 69 0.15 -18.11 -5.26
CA LEU A 69 1.34 -17.29 -5.11
C LEU A 69 2.28 -17.57 -6.29
N VAL A 70 2.76 -16.53 -6.95
CA VAL A 70 3.69 -16.63 -8.09
C VAL A 70 4.75 -15.56 -7.97
N GLY A 71 6.01 -15.91 -8.20
CA GLY A 71 7.12 -14.97 -8.24
C GLY A 71 8.39 -15.51 -7.61
N ASN A 72 9.38 -14.66 -7.42
CA ASN A 72 10.63 -15.03 -6.79
C ASN A 72 10.46 -15.00 -5.27
N ASN A 73 10.12 -16.14 -4.68
CA ASN A 73 9.91 -16.28 -3.24
C ASN A 73 11.26 -16.43 -2.54
N VAL A 74 11.69 -15.37 -1.86
CA VAL A 74 12.94 -15.32 -1.11
C VAL A 74 12.79 -15.79 0.34
N ILE A 75 11.55 -16.03 0.74
CA ILE A 75 11.18 -16.68 2.00
C ILE A 75 10.35 -17.94 1.70
N PRO A 76 10.21 -18.88 2.65
CA PRO A 76 9.38 -20.06 2.43
C PRO A 76 7.94 -19.70 2.07
N ASP A 77 7.38 -20.37 1.05
CA ASP A 77 5.99 -20.15 0.59
C ASP A 77 4.99 -20.30 1.73
N GLU A 78 5.21 -21.25 2.63
CA GLU A 78 4.37 -21.50 3.80
C GLU A 78 4.24 -20.26 4.72
N ASP A 79 5.27 -19.42 4.80
CA ASP A 79 5.23 -18.19 5.59
C ASP A 79 4.33 -17.14 4.95
N LEU A 80 4.30 -17.08 3.61
CA LEU A 80 3.40 -16.19 2.85
C LEU A 80 1.97 -16.72 2.83
N GLU A 81 1.78 -18.02 2.65
CA GLU A 81 0.46 -18.66 2.66
C GLU A 81 -0.30 -18.41 3.98
N ARG A 82 0.41 -18.42 5.11
CA ARG A 82 -0.18 -18.12 6.44
C ARG A 82 -0.71 -16.70 6.57
N LEU A 83 -0.26 -15.78 5.71
CA LEU A 83 -0.69 -14.39 5.70
C LEU A 83 -1.96 -14.18 4.86
N ILE A 84 -2.38 -15.18 4.08
CA ILE A 84 -3.59 -15.11 3.28
C ILE A 84 -4.80 -15.13 4.21
N ILE A 85 -5.56 -14.04 4.20
CA ILE A 85 -6.74 -13.86 5.06
C ILE A 85 -7.94 -14.60 4.48
N SER A 86 -8.12 -14.55 3.15
CA SER A 86 -9.25 -15.13 2.43
C SER A 86 -9.09 -16.63 2.22
N LYS A 87 -10.21 -17.34 2.13
CA LYS A 87 -10.25 -18.78 1.83
C LYS A 87 -11.07 -19.06 0.58
N THR A 88 -10.80 -20.18 -0.08
CA THR A 88 -11.66 -20.70 -1.14
C THR A 88 -13.09 -20.83 -0.65
N GLY A 89 -14.05 -20.33 -1.44
CA GLY A 89 -15.48 -20.25 -1.10
C GLY A 89 -15.91 -18.97 -0.41
N ASP A 90 -14.99 -18.15 0.09
CA ASP A 90 -15.33 -16.84 0.64
C ASP A 90 -15.80 -15.90 -0.47
N MET A 91 -16.66 -14.96 -0.12
CA MET A 91 -17.04 -13.88 -1.04
C MET A 91 -15.83 -13.00 -1.37
N PHE A 92 -15.68 -12.66 -2.65
CA PHE A 92 -14.62 -11.74 -3.09
C PHE A 92 -14.66 -10.43 -2.29
N ASN A 93 -13.50 -9.99 -1.85
CA ASN A 93 -13.33 -8.74 -1.10
C ASN A 93 -11.97 -8.13 -1.42
N LEU A 94 -11.97 -7.00 -2.13
CA LEU A 94 -10.75 -6.34 -2.56
C LEU A 94 -9.90 -5.87 -1.38
N GLN A 95 -10.52 -5.31 -0.34
CA GLN A 95 -9.81 -4.85 0.85
C GLN A 95 -9.03 -5.97 1.54
N THR A 96 -9.64 -7.17 1.60
CA THR A 96 -8.99 -8.34 2.21
C THR A 96 -7.77 -8.79 1.39
N LEU A 97 -7.85 -8.72 0.06
CA LEU A 97 -6.71 -9.03 -0.82
C LEU A 97 -5.61 -7.98 -0.68
N THR A 98 -5.97 -6.70 -0.65
CA THR A 98 -5.01 -5.60 -0.42
C THR A 98 -4.29 -5.75 0.93
N ASN A 99 -5.04 -6.02 2.00
CA ASN A 99 -4.45 -6.25 3.33
C ASN A 99 -3.49 -7.44 3.32
N THR A 100 -3.85 -8.53 2.59
CA THR A 100 -2.95 -9.68 2.42
C THR A 100 -1.64 -9.28 1.72
N SER A 101 -1.72 -8.49 0.62
CA SER A 101 -0.54 -7.98 -0.08
C SER A 101 0.33 -7.12 0.82
N GLU A 102 -0.26 -6.23 1.61
CA GLU A 102 0.46 -5.37 2.56
C GLU A 102 1.18 -6.21 3.64
N MET A 103 0.52 -7.24 4.17
CA MET A 103 1.14 -8.15 5.15
C MET A 103 2.30 -8.93 4.55
N MET A 104 2.17 -9.40 3.31
CA MET A 104 3.25 -10.09 2.59
C MET A 104 4.43 -9.15 2.32
N SER A 105 4.16 -7.92 1.83
CA SER A 105 5.19 -6.89 1.61
C SER A 105 5.90 -6.54 2.92
N PHE A 106 5.16 -6.37 4.00
CA PHE A 106 5.73 -6.15 5.33
C PHE A 106 6.64 -7.31 5.75
N ARG A 107 6.20 -8.56 5.58
CA ARG A 107 7.00 -9.76 5.92
C ARG A 107 8.29 -9.85 5.11
N LEU A 108 8.24 -9.54 3.81
CA LEU A 108 9.43 -9.46 2.97
C LEU A 108 10.37 -8.32 3.40
N GLY A 109 9.80 -7.19 3.81
CA GLY A 109 10.53 -6.05 4.33
C GLY A 109 11.33 -6.37 5.60
N GLU A 110 10.87 -7.33 6.44
CA GLU A 110 11.62 -7.80 7.60
C GLU A 110 12.93 -8.51 7.23
N GLU A 111 12.99 -9.10 6.03
CA GLU A 111 14.18 -9.77 5.48
C GLU A 111 15.06 -8.85 4.62
N GLY A 112 14.74 -7.55 4.58
CA GLY A 112 15.50 -6.55 3.85
C GLY A 112 14.95 -6.21 2.45
N TYR A 113 13.83 -6.78 2.05
CA TYR A 113 13.18 -6.49 0.78
C TYR A 113 12.15 -5.36 0.95
N ALA A 114 12.66 -4.17 1.32
CA ALA A 114 11.83 -3.03 1.70
C ALA A 114 10.95 -2.47 0.58
N ASN A 115 11.28 -2.77 -0.67
CA ASN A 115 10.54 -2.35 -1.86
C ASN A 115 9.77 -3.52 -2.51
N ALA A 116 9.46 -4.58 -1.76
CA ALA A 116 8.70 -5.70 -2.29
C ALA A 116 7.31 -5.26 -2.74
N GLU A 117 6.98 -5.59 -3.99
CA GLU A 117 5.68 -5.34 -4.60
C GLU A 117 4.89 -6.64 -4.70
N ILE A 118 3.66 -6.65 -4.21
CA ILE A 118 2.76 -7.80 -4.28
C ILE A 118 1.45 -7.33 -4.90
N GLU A 119 1.18 -7.82 -6.12
CA GLU A 119 0.00 -7.46 -6.88
C GLU A 119 -1.01 -8.61 -6.91
N PRO A 120 -2.21 -8.44 -6.31
CA PRO A 120 -3.28 -9.41 -6.42
C PRO A 120 -4.01 -9.23 -7.75
N VAL A 121 -3.94 -10.21 -8.62
CA VAL A 121 -4.61 -10.21 -9.93
C VAL A 121 -5.79 -11.17 -9.90
N PRO A 122 -7.03 -10.67 -9.92
CA PRO A 122 -8.23 -11.50 -10.01
C PRO A 122 -8.51 -11.91 -11.45
N GLU A 123 -8.84 -13.17 -11.67
CA GLU A 123 -9.34 -13.73 -12.93
C GLU A 123 -10.79 -14.21 -12.73
N LEU A 124 -11.71 -13.61 -13.48
CA LEU A 124 -13.15 -13.83 -13.33
C LEU A 124 -13.65 -14.93 -14.25
N ASP A 125 -14.37 -15.90 -13.69
CA ASP A 125 -15.19 -16.83 -14.44
C ASP A 125 -16.65 -16.35 -14.44
N TYR A 126 -17.11 -15.88 -15.60
CA TYR A 126 -18.45 -15.34 -15.78
C TYR A 126 -19.57 -16.40 -15.78
N GLU A 127 -19.22 -17.68 -16.02
CA GLU A 127 -20.18 -18.75 -16.04
C GLU A 127 -20.48 -19.28 -14.64
N THR A 128 -19.42 -19.53 -13.85
CA THR A 128 -19.54 -20.07 -12.50
C THR A 128 -19.73 -18.99 -11.43
N LYS A 129 -19.48 -17.72 -11.76
CA LYS A 129 -19.43 -16.58 -10.81
C LYS A 129 -18.37 -16.79 -9.72
N GLU A 130 -17.26 -17.33 -10.15
CA GLU A 130 -16.08 -17.53 -9.31
C GLU A 130 -14.93 -16.66 -9.77
N VAL A 131 -14.01 -16.38 -8.86
CA VAL A 131 -12.79 -15.62 -9.13
C VAL A 131 -11.60 -16.36 -8.56
N SER A 132 -10.60 -16.62 -9.38
CA SER A 132 -9.28 -17.04 -8.92
C SER A 132 -8.39 -15.83 -8.74
N VAL A 133 -7.57 -15.80 -7.68
CA VAL A 133 -6.66 -14.70 -7.40
C VAL A 133 -5.24 -15.19 -7.41
N THR A 134 -4.40 -14.55 -8.21
CA THR A 134 -2.96 -14.80 -8.22
C THR A 134 -2.23 -13.60 -7.63
N PHE A 135 -1.50 -13.82 -6.52
CA PHE A 135 -0.58 -12.82 -5.97
C PHE A 135 0.75 -12.92 -6.71
N TYR A 136 1.07 -11.92 -7.50
CA TYR A 136 2.38 -11.78 -8.12
C TYR A 136 3.31 -11.08 -7.15
N ILE A 137 4.42 -11.76 -6.81
CA ILE A 137 5.37 -11.30 -5.80
C ILE A 137 6.66 -10.92 -6.51
N ASP A 138 7.02 -9.65 -6.43
CA ASP A 138 8.33 -9.14 -6.80
C ASP A 138 9.04 -8.63 -5.54
N PRO A 139 10.00 -9.35 -4.98
CA PRO A 139 10.73 -8.91 -3.79
C PRO A 139 11.61 -7.68 -4.07
N GLY A 140 11.97 -7.42 -5.32
CA GLY A 140 12.98 -6.42 -5.66
C GLY A 140 14.35 -6.78 -5.09
N SER A 141 15.21 -5.76 -4.95
CA SER A 141 16.57 -5.92 -4.42
C SER A 141 16.61 -5.85 -2.90
N ARG A 142 17.46 -6.67 -2.28
CA ARG A 142 17.67 -6.64 -0.84
C ARG A 142 18.48 -5.40 -0.44
N MET A 143 17.94 -4.59 0.45
CA MET A 143 18.54 -3.33 0.87
C MET A 143 19.34 -3.46 2.16
N TYR A 144 20.49 -2.78 2.22
CA TYR A 144 21.35 -2.76 3.41
C TYR A 144 21.54 -1.33 3.92
N VAL A 145 21.59 -1.19 5.24
CA VAL A 145 21.86 0.09 5.89
C VAL A 145 23.35 0.38 5.81
N ARG A 146 23.75 1.31 4.96
CA ARG A 146 25.15 1.72 4.85
C ARG A 146 25.58 2.54 6.06
N ARG A 147 24.77 3.54 6.46
CA ARG A 147 25.08 4.46 7.54
C ARG A 147 23.82 5.03 8.17
N ILE A 148 23.89 5.27 9.48
CA ILE A 148 22.84 5.96 10.25
C ILE A 148 23.41 7.30 10.71
N ASN A 149 22.77 8.38 10.26
CA ASN A 149 23.13 9.74 10.65
C ASN A 149 22.05 10.30 11.57
N PHE A 150 22.47 11.10 12.53
CA PHE A 150 21.57 11.84 13.40
C PHE A 150 21.72 13.32 13.09
N ASN A 151 20.60 13.99 12.83
CA ASN A 151 20.53 15.42 12.56
C ASN A 151 19.75 16.11 13.66
N GLY A 152 20.00 17.41 13.87
CA GLY A 152 19.30 18.22 14.89
C GLY A 152 19.81 18.02 16.33
N ILE A 153 20.94 17.33 16.51
CA ILE A 153 21.56 17.11 17.82
C ILE A 153 22.55 18.22 18.10
N ASN A 154 22.30 19.04 19.11
CA ASN A 154 23.18 20.17 19.45
C ASN A 154 23.96 20.02 20.75
N GLU A 155 23.44 19.28 21.74
CA GLU A 155 24.01 19.26 23.10
C GLU A 155 24.20 17.85 23.67
N VAL A 156 23.81 16.79 22.94
CA VAL A 156 23.86 15.41 23.42
C VAL A 156 24.78 14.60 22.52
N ASP A 157 25.61 13.77 23.13
CA ASP A 157 26.55 12.90 22.41
C ASP A 157 25.81 11.87 21.53
N ASP A 158 26.30 11.69 20.30
CA ASP A 158 25.81 10.71 19.31
C ASP A 158 25.66 9.30 19.92
N GLU A 159 26.57 8.92 20.82
CA GLU A 159 26.57 7.62 21.48
C GLU A 159 25.28 7.33 22.27
N VAL A 160 24.65 8.35 22.84
CA VAL A 160 23.37 8.20 23.58
C VAL A 160 22.28 7.72 22.66
N PHE A 161 22.20 8.27 21.45
CA PHE A 161 21.22 7.88 20.44
C PHE A 161 21.52 6.50 19.88
N ARG A 162 22.79 6.18 19.60
CA ARG A 162 23.21 4.87 19.07
C ARG A 162 22.85 3.71 20.00
N ARG A 163 22.80 3.90 21.30
CA ARG A 163 22.36 2.87 22.27
C ARG A 163 20.88 2.53 22.13
N GLU A 164 20.08 3.47 21.68
CA GLU A 164 18.64 3.27 21.51
C GLU A 164 18.28 2.67 20.14
N ILE A 165 19.15 2.77 19.16
CA ILE A 165 18.96 2.21 17.83
C ILE A 165 18.98 0.67 17.87
N ARG A 166 18.06 0.06 17.15
CA ARG A 166 17.97 -1.39 16.95
C ARG A 166 18.37 -1.81 15.54
N GLN A 167 18.15 -0.94 14.57
CA GLN A 167 18.69 -1.10 13.23
C GLN A 167 20.19 -0.84 13.27
N THR A 168 21.00 -1.76 12.73
CA THR A 168 22.46 -1.64 12.69
C THR A 168 22.97 -1.31 11.30
N GLU A 169 24.07 -0.55 11.23
CA GLU A 169 24.81 -0.34 9.99
C GLU A 169 25.41 -1.67 9.49
N GLY A 170 25.43 -1.88 8.18
CA GLY A 170 25.90 -3.12 7.54
C GLY A 170 24.87 -4.27 7.56
N ALA A 171 23.79 -4.16 8.31
CA ALA A 171 22.70 -5.12 8.26
C ALA A 171 21.66 -4.74 7.19
N TYR A 172 20.83 -5.71 6.78
CA TYR A 172 19.70 -5.41 5.91
C TYR A 172 18.68 -4.48 6.61
N VAL A 173 17.97 -3.72 5.81
CA VAL A 173 16.92 -2.81 6.30
C VAL A 173 15.78 -3.62 6.91
N SER A 174 15.33 -3.25 8.09
CA SER A 174 14.15 -3.84 8.72
C SER A 174 13.24 -2.75 9.27
N ASN A 175 12.04 -2.64 8.71
CA ASN A 175 11.05 -1.65 9.15
C ASN A 175 10.72 -1.80 10.64
N ILE A 176 10.63 -3.04 11.14
CA ILE A 176 10.43 -3.31 12.58
C ILE A 176 11.56 -2.75 13.43
N LEU A 177 12.83 -2.95 13.01
CA LEU A 177 13.97 -2.44 13.78
C LEU A 177 14.03 -0.91 13.72
N ILE A 178 13.66 -0.31 12.59
CA ILE A 178 13.53 1.14 12.44
C ILE A 178 12.45 1.68 13.36
N ASP A 179 11.24 1.12 13.35
CA ASP A 179 10.14 1.55 14.21
C ASP A 179 10.46 1.39 15.70
N ARG A 180 11.07 0.26 16.07
CA ARG A 180 11.55 0.05 17.45
C ARG A 180 12.59 1.10 17.85
N SER A 181 13.49 1.47 16.95
CA SER A 181 14.47 2.53 17.18
C SER A 181 13.77 3.88 17.38
N LYS A 182 12.82 4.22 16.51
CA LYS A 182 12.01 5.45 16.62
C LYS A 182 11.30 5.54 17.98
N ILE A 183 10.59 4.49 18.38
CA ILE A 183 9.86 4.44 19.66
C ILE A 183 10.81 4.61 20.85
N ARG A 184 12.00 4.02 20.78
CA ARG A 184 12.99 4.13 21.88
C ARG A 184 13.58 5.53 21.97
N LEU A 185 13.90 6.13 20.83
CA LEU A 185 14.38 7.52 20.77
C LEU A 185 13.34 8.50 21.30
N GLN A 186 12.06 8.35 20.94
CA GLN A 186 10.96 9.19 21.43
C GLN A 186 10.74 9.12 22.94
N ARG A 187 11.26 8.10 23.64
CA ARG A 187 11.17 7.97 25.10
C ARG A 187 12.23 8.78 25.83
N LEU A 188 13.24 9.30 25.12
CA LEU A 188 14.27 10.13 25.74
C LEU A 188 13.66 11.49 26.12
N PRO A 189 13.87 11.98 27.36
CA PRO A 189 13.16 13.13 27.90
C PRO A 189 13.51 14.47 27.22
N PHE A 190 14.56 14.49 26.42
CA PHE A 190 15.03 15.67 25.68
C PHE A 190 14.74 15.61 24.19
N ILE A 191 13.95 14.60 23.74
CA ILE A 191 13.51 14.46 22.34
C ILE A 191 12.05 14.87 22.24
N GLU A 192 11.77 15.85 21.39
CA GLU A 192 10.41 16.31 21.11
C GLU A 192 9.77 15.46 20.01
N GLU A 193 10.52 15.22 18.92
CA GLU A 193 10.04 14.47 17.77
C GLU A 193 11.18 13.68 17.11
N VAL A 194 10.85 12.54 16.52
CA VAL A 194 11.77 11.73 15.72
C VAL A 194 11.17 11.47 14.36
N GLU A 195 11.85 11.95 13.33
CA GLU A 195 11.59 11.58 11.94
C GLU A 195 12.68 10.63 11.45
N VAL A 196 12.31 9.68 10.60
CA VAL A 196 13.24 8.75 9.98
C VAL A 196 13.09 8.85 8.48
N GLU A 197 14.19 9.16 7.80
CA GLU A 197 14.25 9.24 6.35
C GLU A 197 15.19 8.14 5.82
N ASN A 198 14.73 7.42 4.80
CA ASN A 198 15.54 6.48 4.06
C ASN A 198 16.05 7.14 2.77
N ASN A 199 17.34 7.43 2.71
CA ASN A 199 17.96 8.09 1.58
C ASN A 199 18.75 7.06 0.74
N PRO A 200 18.29 6.69 -0.47
CA PRO A 200 19.02 5.78 -1.35
C PRO A 200 20.40 6.34 -1.70
N VAL A 201 21.42 5.49 -1.65
CA VAL A 201 22.78 5.89 -2.04
C VAL A 201 22.98 5.60 -3.52
N ALA A 202 23.12 6.66 -4.33
CA ALA A 202 23.33 6.55 -5.77
C ALA A 202 24.63 5.78 -6.08
N GLY A 203 24.54 4.78 -6.98
CA GLY A 203 25.71 4.04 -7.49
C GLY A 203 26.19 2.90 -6.58
N SER A 204 25.42 2.50 -5.59
CA SER A 204 25.65 1.21 -4.92
C SER A 204 25.00 0.13 -5.79
N PRO A 205 25.74 -0.88 -6.28
CA PRO A 205 25.11 -2.12 -6.69
C PRO A 205 24.53 -2.74 -5.44
N ASP A 206 23.38 -3.34 -5.56
CA ASP A 206 22.55 -4.01 -4.54
C ASP A 206 23.34 -4.71 -3.42
#